data_0b80070992b0c5f2180c8c3c92a39461
#
_entry.id   0b80070992b0c5f2180c8c3c92a39461
#
_cell.length_a   1.000
_cell.length_b   1.000
_cell.length_c   1.000
_cell.angle_alpha   90.00
_cell.angle_beta   90.00
_cell.angle_gamma   90.00
#
_symmetry.space_group_name_H-M   'P 1'
#
loop_
_entity.id
_entity.type
_entity.pdbx_description
1 polymer ?
#
loop_
_entity_poly.entity_id
_entity_poly.type
_entity_poly.pdbx_seq_one_letter_code
_entity_poly.pdbx_strand_id
1 'polypeptide(L)'
;MKWIIAVACVLSSPGYCQTVAYPRQDLLKVEVETRIDLVGATIFQYSLTVRSLPESTQEVWQFGLDVPVPAQCMKGWQVISSSFGRRTIWSSDHPGFYGTNWFTWITGMQPRLQAGEEVSGLSVDSAGLPGIRPFLALGKVDVKDLPDEEDLPGEETPNGGLPVTGADPIENSYHTVAVGPEVLPETLSNEQMLDRLIALKDKAAGLGWIKDPGVVTSLNRKLANVRKELDRWFTGKKTARNMLGAFISELDALRGKQVDENAYWLLKANAQYLIYRLGGGLPKKG
;
A
#
# COMPACT_ATOMS: atom_id res chain seq x y z
N MET A 1 46.20 23.15 -0.53
CA MET A 1 45.81 24.16 0.50
C MET A 1 44.49 23.69 1.11
N LYS A 2 44.54 23.10 2.31
CA LYS A 2 43.37 22.66 3.06
C LYS A 2 42.99 23.81 3.99
N TRP A 3 41.80 24.37 3.83
CA TRP A 3 41.23 25.32 4.77
C TRP A 3 40.58 24.55 5.91
N ILE A 4 41.19 24.67 7.11
CA ILE A 4 40.60 24.20 8.36
C ILE A 4 39.73 25.36 8.87
N ILE A 5 38.41 25.18 8.82
CA ILE A 5 37.48 26.11 9.51
C ILE A 5 37.44 25.67 10.96
N ALA A 6 38.11 26.40 11.82
CA ALA A 6 37.96 26.24 13.25
C ALA A 6 36.61 26.84 13.68
N VAL A 7 35.65 26.01 14.03
CA VAL A 7 34.43 26.44 14.70
C VAL A 7 34.78 26.70 16.18
N ALA A 8 34.77 27.96 16.59
CA ALA A 8 34.89 28.33 17.99
C ALA A 8 33.61 27.93 18.71
N CYS A 9 33.67 26.86 19.50
CA CYS A 9 32.66 26.58 20.51
C CYS A 9 32.71 27.63 21.58
N VAL A 10 31.75 28.53 21.58
CA VAL A 10 31.47 29.40 22.74
C VAL A 10 30.89 28.45 23.80
N LEU A 11 31.62 28.29 24.90
CA LEU A 11 31.17 27.61 26.12
C LEU A 11 30.11 28.48 26.82
N SER A 12 28.88 28.43 26.31
CA SER A 12 27.70 28.75 27.08
C SER A 12 27.28 27.46 27.78
N SER A 13 26.98 27.55 29.09
CA SER A 13 26.50 26.49 29.98
C SER A 13 25.68 25.44 29.23
N PRO A 14 25.79 24.10 29.57
CA PRO A 14 24.99 23.08 28.96
C PRO A 14 23.52 23.29 29.35
N GLY A 15 22.82 24.13 28.61
CA GLY A 15 21.39 24.09 28.55
C GLY A 15 21.06 22.72 27.94
N TYR A 16 20.59 21.79 28.76
CA TYR A 16 20.03 20.56 28.30
C TYR A 16 18.93 20.92 27.29
N CYS A 17 19.19 20.73 26.02
CA CYS A 17 18.13 20.75 25.00
C CYS A 17 17.23 19.57 25.35
N GLN A 18 16.23 19.80 26.19
CA GLN A 18 15.19 18.79 26.42
C GLN A 18 14.42 18.63 25.11
N THR A 19 14.61 17.49 24.47
CA THR A 19 13.75 17.08 23.35
C THR A 19 12.57 16.34 23.95
N VAL A 20 11.37 16.80 23.68
CA VAL A 20 10.15 16.06 24.02
C VAL A 20 9.96 15.00 22.94
N ALA A 21 9.97 13.73 23.32
CA ALA A 21 9.70 12.64 22.41
C ALA A 21 8.19 12.43 22.28
N TYR A 22 7.69 12.46 21.06
CA TYR A 22 6.30 12.08 20.80
C TYR A 22 6.12 10.58 21.06
N PRO A 23 5.04 10.15 21.72
CA PRO A 23 4.81 8.74 21.99
C PRO A 23 4.79 7.88 20.72
N ARG A 24 5.40 6.71 20.79
CA ARG A 24 5.45 5.79 19.66
C ARG A 24 4.06 5.28 19.29
N GLN A 25 3.78 5.24 17.99
CA GLN A 25 2.52 4.76 17.41
C GLN A 25 2.74 3.55 16.49
N ASP A 26 3.97 3.07 16.41
CA ASP A 26 4.41 1.96 15.55
C ASP A 26 4.51 0.60 16.29
N LEU A 27 4.06 0.54 17.54
CA LEU A 27 4.07 -0.69 18.36
C LEU A 27 2.95 -1.66 17.94
N LEU A 28 2.82 -1.82 16.64
CA LEU A 28 1.80 -2.60 15.96
C LEU A 28 2.43 -3.72 15.14
N LYS A 29 1.63 -4.72 14.85
CA LYS A 29 1.86 -5.72 13.80
C LYS A 29 0.56 -5.84 13.02
N VAL A 30 0.58 -5.39 11.76
CA VAL A 30 -0.62 -5.32 10.93
C VAL A 30 -0.38 -6.09 9.64
N GLU A 31 -1.33 -6.93 9.29
CA GLU A 31 -1.43 -7.56 7.97
C GLU A 31 -2.57 -6.93 7.19
N VAL A 32 -2.36 -6.76 5.90
CA VAL A 32 -3.38 -6.24 4.99
C VAL A 32 -3.57 -7.22 3.86
N GLU A 33 -4.80 -7.63 3.67
CA GLU A 33 -5.21 -8.47 2.57
C GLU A 33 -6.11 -7.65 1.63
N THR A 34 -5.83 -7.69 0.34
CA THR A 34 -6.59 -6.93 -0.65
C THR A 34 -7.23 -7.87 -1.66
N ARG A 35 -8.55 -7.78 -1.78
CA ARG A 35 -9.32 -8.38 -2.87
C ARG A 35 -9.55 -7.35 -3.96
N ILE A 36 -9.52 -7.77 -5.22
CA ILE A 36 -9.71 -6.90 -6.37
C ILE A 36 -10.84 -7.43 -7.24
N ASP A 37 -11.86 -6.61 -7.43
CA ASP A 37 -12.97 -6.90 -8.33
C ASP A 37 -12.98 -5.86 -9.47
N LEU A 38 -13.24 -6.32 -10.71
CA LEU A 38 -13.45 -5.43 -11.82
C LEU A 38 -14.93 -5.01 -11.84
N VAL A 39 -15.21 -3.75 -11.50
CA VAL A 39 -16.58 -3.22 -11.37
C VAL A 39 -17.05 -2.46 -12.61
N GLY A 40 -16.16 -2.23 -13.57
CA GLY A 40 -16.43 -1.56 -14.85
C GLY A 40 -15.40 -1.98 -15.89
N ALA A 41 -15.46 -1.39 -17.09
CA ALA A 41 -14.51 -1.73 -18.16
C ALA A 41 -13.05 -1.50 -17.77
N THR A 42 -12.79 -0.50 -16.92
CA THR A 42 -11.45 -0.07 -16.50
C THR A 42 -11.42 0.36 -15.04
N ILE A 43 -12.43 0.04 -14.25
CA ILE A 43 -12.49 0.41 -12.83
C ILE A 43 -12.33 -0.85 -12.00
N PHE A 44 -11.35 -0.81 -11.10
CA PHE A 44 -11.08 -1.84 -10.13
C PHE A 44 -11.57 -1.38 -8.76
N GLN A 45 -12.25 -2.24 -8.04
CA GLN A 45 -12.56 -2.08 -6.63
C GLN A 45 -11.52 -2.84 -5.82
N TYR A 46 -10.83 -2.12 -4.97
CA TYR A 46 -9.85 -2.64 -4.00
C TYR A 46 -10.56 -2.76 -2.65
N SER A 47 -10.85 -3.97 -2.23
CA SER A 47 -11.47 -4.25 -0.94
C SER A 47 -10.41 -4.77 0.03
N LEU A 48 -10.19 -4.04 1.12
CA LEU A 48 -9.15 -4.34 2.09
C LEU A 48 -9.73 -5.00 3.33
N THR A 49 -9.00 -5.99 3.83
CA THR A 49 -9.15 -6.54 5.18
C THR A 49 -7.85 -6.25 5.93
N VAL A 50 -7.97 -5.60 7.07
CA VAL A 50 -6.84 -5.23 7.93
C VAL A 50 -6.93 -6.02 9.22
N ARG A 51 -5.86 -6.77 9.55
CA ARG A 51 -5.75 -7.56 10.77
C ARG A 51 -4.69 -6.97 11.68
N SER A 52 -5.06 -6.70 12.93
CA SER A 52 -4.09 -6.44 13.98
C SER A 52 -3.64 -7.78 14.57
N LEU A 53 -2.36 -8.12 14.41
CA LEU A 53 -1.86 -9.41 14.88
C LEU A 53 -1.80 -9.44 16.42
N PRO A 54 -1.84 -10.64 17.04
CA PRO A 54 -1.80 -10.79 18.49
C PRO A 54 -0.57 -10.17 19.16
N GLU A 55 0.52 -10.01 18.41
CA GLU A 55 1.78 -9.40 18.87
C GLU A 55 1.72 -7.87 18.92
N SER A 56 0.65 -7.23 18.44
CA SER A 56 0.44 -5.79 18.57
C SER A 56 0.27 -5.42 20.04
N THR A 57 1.01 -4.41 20.48
CA THR A 57 0.92 -3.90 21.88
C THR A 57 0.12 -2.60 21.98
N GLN A 58 -0.36 -2.10 20.84
CA GLN A 58 -1.25 -0.94 20.75
C GLN A 58 -2.52 -1.30 19.98
N GLU A 59 -3.61 -0.57 20.25
CA GLU A 59 -4.81 -0.60 19.44
C GLU A 59 -4.58 0.22 18.16
N VAL A 60 -5.03 -0.27 17.01
CA VAL A 60 -5.00 0.53 15.79
C VAL A 60 -6.12 1.55 15.81
N TRP A 61 -5.81 2.82 15.60
CA TRP A 61 -6.82 3.87 15.52
C TRP A 61 -6.93 4.51 14.14
N GLN A 62 -5.87 4.43 13.34
CA GLN A 62 -5.83 4.95 11.98
C GLN A 62 -4.97 4.05 11.10
N PHE A 63 -5.34 3.94 9.84
CA PHE A 63 -4.47 3.39 8.80
C PHE A 63 -4.68 4.12 7.48
N GLY A 64 -3.69 4.04 6.61
CA GLY A 64 -3.67 4.69 5.32
C GLY A 64 -3.04 3.83 4.24
N LEU A 65 -3.59 3.95 3.04
CA LEU A 65 -3.05 3.39 1.82
C LEU A 65 -2.55 4.53 0.93
N ASP A 66 -1.34 4.41 0.42
CA ASP A 66 -0.83 5.35 -0.58
C ASP A 66 -1.50 5.08 -1.94
N VAL A 67 -2.27 6.06 -2.41
CA VAL A 67 -3.02 5.98 -3.66
C VAL A 67 -2.62 7.15 -4.57
N PRO A 68 -1.62 6.97 -5.46
CA PRO A 68 -1.08 8.03 -6.30
C PRO A 68 -1.95 8.32 -7.53
N VAL A 69 -3.23 8.03 -7.46
CA VAL A 69 -4.19 8.28 -8.56
C VAL A 69 -4.83 9.64 -8.35
N PRO A 70 -4.96 10.49 -9.39
CA PRO A 70 -5.67 11.74 -9.25
C PRO A 70 -7.07 11.55 -8.66
N ALA A 71 -7.49 12.47 -7.79
CA ALA A 71 -8.78 12.39 -7.09
C ALA A 71 -9.99 12.18 -7.99
N GLN A 72 -9.95 12.76 -9.18
CA GLN A 72 -11.00 12.60 -10.20
C GLN A 72 -11.18 11.15 -10.70
N CYS A 73 -10.18 10.32 -10.56
CA CYS A 73 -10.23 8.90 -10.92
C CYS A 73 -10.75 8.01 -9.78
N MET A 74 -10.98 8.60 -8.60
CA MET A 74 -11.41 7.88 -7.41
C MET A 74 -12.92 7.99 -7.27
N LYS A 75 -13.56 6.87 -7.04
CA LYS A 75 -15.00 6.82 -6.76
C LYS A 75 -15.20 6.22 -5.39
N GLY A 76 -15.76 7.04 -4.52
CA GLY A 76 -16.35 6.63 -3.25
C GLY A 76 -15.55 5.66 -2.38
N TRP A 77 -15.63 5.89 -1.10
CA TRP A 77 -15.11 5.02 -0.08
C TRP A 77 -16.27 4.39 0.64
N GLN A 78 -16.27 3.07 0.75
CA GLN A 78 -17.28 2.37 1.53
C GLN A 78 -16.58 1.64 2.66
N VAL A 79 -16.91 2.03 3.89
CA VAL A 79 -16.60 1.25 5.07
C VAL A 79 -17.82 0.38 5.37
N ILE A 80 -17.72 -0.91 5.13
CA ILE A 80 -18.82 -1.87 5.31
C ILE A 80 -18.82 -2.43 6.74
N SER A 81 -17.68 -2.40 7.43
CA SER A 81 -17.61 -2.87 8.81
C SER A 81 -17.99 -1.78 9.80
N SER A 82 -18.92 -2.11 10.70
CA SER A 82 -19.41 -1.21 11.75
C SER A 82 -18.43 -1.00 12.89
N SER A 83 -17.35 -1.76 12.98
CA SER A 83 -16.39 -1.69 14.09
C SER A 83 -15.57 -0.42 14.05
N PHE A 84 -15.34 0.14 12.87
CA PHE A 84 -14.63 1.39 12.70
C PHE A 84 -15.58 2.56 12.48
N GLY A 85 -15.30 3.68 13.13
CA GLY A 85 -16.01 4.92 12.89
C GLY A 85 -15.94 5.32 11.41
N ARG A 86 -17.03 5.86 10.89
CA ARG A 86 -17.25 6.16 9.47
C ARG A 86 -16.47 7.37 8.97
N ARG A 87 -15.30 7.67 9.45
CA ARG A 87 -14.58 8.85 8.99
C ARG A 87 -13.49 8.44 8.03
N THR A 88 -13.72 8.72 6.76
CA THR A 88 -12.71 8.67 5.73
C THR A 88 -12.20 10.08 5.53
N ILE A 89 -10.94 10.31 5.74
CA ILE A 89 -10.31 11.58 5.40
C ILE A 89 -9.46 11.32 4.18
N TRP A 90 -9.77 12.06 3.11
CA TRP A 90 -8.92 12.14 1.96
C TRP A 90 -8.02 13.36 2.10
N SER A 91 -6.72 13.16 2.17
CA SER A 91 -5.77 14.26 2.23
C SER A 91 -5.11 14.49 0.88
N SER A 92 -5.88 15.02 -0.07
CA SER A 92 -5.27 15.56 -1.31
C SER A 92 -4.58 16.91 -1.06
N ASP A 93 -4.84 17.53 0.08
CA ASP A 93 -4.46 18.91 0.37
C ASP A 93 -3.24 19.05 1.26
N HIS A 94 -2.52 17.97 1.53
CA HIS A 94 -1.26 18.02 2.27
C HIS A 94 -0.08 17.72 1.34
N PRO A 95 0.34 18.69 0.50
CA PRO A 95 1.48 18.53 -0.40
C PRO A 95 2.82 18.32 0.31
N GLY A 96 2.85 18.42 1.63
CA GLY A 96 4.02 18.13 2.45
C GLY A 96 4.25 16.66 2.79
N PHE A 97 3.23 15.83 2.70
CA PHE A 97 3.36 14.40 2.95
C PHE A 97 3.84 13.68 1.70
N TYR A 98 5.15 13.65 1.46
CA TYR A 98 5.86 12.81 0.48
C TYR A 98 5.38 12.90 -0.99
N GLY A 99 4.61 13.90 -1.39
CA GLY A 99 4.09 14.04 -2.75
C GLY A 99 3.16 12.90 -3.19
N THR A 100 2.64 12.13 -2.24
CA THR A 100 1.74 10.99 -2.45
C THR A 100 0.37 11.27 -1.86
N ASN A 101 -0.66 10.69 -2.45
CA ASN A 101 -2.04 10.83 -1.97
C ASN A 101 -2.33 9.69 -0.99
N TRP A 102 -2.41 9.99 0.29
CA TRP A 102 -2.80 9.03 1.31
C TRP A 102 -4.31 9.00 1.49
N PHE A 103 -4.87 7.80 1.39
CA PHE A 103 -6.23 7.53 1.83
C PHE A 103 -6.21 6.94 3.20
N THR A 104 -6.88 7.60 4.14
CA THR A 104 -6.87 7.21 5.53
C THR A 104 -8.25 6.84 6.03
N TRP A 105 -8.29 5.80 6.84
CA TRP A 105 -9.45 5.41 7.65
C TRP A 105 -9.11 5.67 9.10
N ILE A 106 -9.96 6.45 9.75
CA ILE A 106 -9.78 6.82 11.15
C ILE A 106 -10.95 6.27 11.94
N THR A 107 -10.66 5.60 13.04
CA THR A 107 -11.70 5.23 13.99
C THR A 107 -12.16 6.47 14.74
N GLY A 108 -13.47 6.58 15.00
CA GLY A 108 -13.96 7.56 15.95
C GLY A 108 -13.51 7.23 17.38
N MET A 109 -14.21 7.76 18.39
CA MET A 109 -13.83 7.51 19.77
C MET A 109 -13.88 6.03 20.19
N GLN A 110 -14.66 5.19 19.50
CA GLN A 110 -14.77 3.73 19.75
C GLN A 110 -15.58 3.04 18.65
N PRO A 111 -15.40 1.74 18.35
CA PRO A 111 -14.33 0.85 18.80
C PRO A 111 -13.05 0.99 17.96
N ARG A 112 -11.93 0.58 18.53
CA ARG A 112 -10.61 0.52 17.86
C ARG A 112 -10.27 -0.94 17.59
N LEU A 113 -9.36 -1.17 16.61
CA LEU A 113 -8.94 -2.53 16.28
C LEU A 113 -7.94 -3.03 17.33
N GLN A 114 -8.39 -3.99 18.11
CA GLN A 114 -7.58 -4.64 19.15
C GLN A 114 -6.62 -5.66 18.54
N ALA A 115 -5.58 -6.03 19.31
CA ALA A 115 -4.72 -7.15 18.96
C ALA A 115 -5.54 -8.44 18.75
N GLY A 116 -5.32 -9.13 17.63
CA GLY A 116 -6.06 -10.32 17.24
C GLY A 116 -7.38 -10.06 16.50
N GLU A 117 -7.80 -8.82 16.34
CA GLU A 117 -9.02 -8.47 15.62
C GLU A 117 -8.76 -8.11 14.14
N GLU A 118 -9.81 -8.15 13.34
CA GLU A 118 -9.78 -7.71 11.95
C GLU A 118 -10.95 -6.79 11.61
N VAL A 119 -10.71 -5.93 10.64
CA VAL A 119 -11.75 -5.13 9.98
C VAL A 119 -11.72 -5.40 8.49
N SER A 120 -12.89 -5.56 7.89
CA SER A 120 -13.05 -5.82 6.46
C SER A 120 -14.05 -4.86 5.83
N GLY A 121 -14.14 -4.89 4.50
CA GLY A 121 -15.07 -4.07 3.75
C GLY A 121 -14.63 -2.61 3.55
N LEU A 122 -13.39 -2.30 3.86
CA LEU A 122 -12.77 -1.04 3.46
C LEU A 122 -12.52 -1.09 1.97
N SER A 123 -12.97 -0.12 1.19
CA SER A 123 -12.79 -0.19 -0.25
C SER A 123 -12.48 1.14 -0.90
N VAL A 124 -11.82 1.09 -2.04
CA VAL A 124 -11.57 2.20 -2.94
C VAL A 124 -11.76 1.75 -4.38
N ASP A 125 -12.50 2.53 -5.15
CA ASP A 125 -12.67 2.31 -6.59
C ASP A 125 -11.67 3.20 -7.34
N SER A 126 -10.92 2.63 -8.27
CA SER A 126 -9.91 3.35 -9.05
C SER A 126 -9.75 2.79 -10.45
N ALA A 127 -9.37 3.66 -11.39
CA ALA A 127 -8.92 3.25 -12.71
C ALA A 127 -7.45 2.79 -12.73
N GLY A 128 -6.70 3.00 -11.65
CA GLY A 128 -5.32 2.54 -11.51
C GLY A 128 -5.25 1.02 -11.52
N LEU A 129 -4.21 0.46 -12.17
CA LEU A 129 -3.97 -0.97 -12.14
C LEU A 129 -3.37 -1.40 -10.80
N PRO A 130 -3.63 -2.65 -10.38
CA PRO A 130 -3.07 -3.15 -9.13
C PRO A 130 -1.55 -3.11 -9.10
N GLY A 131 -1.01 -2.50 -8.06
CA GLY A 131 0.41 -2.42 -7.73
C GLY A 131 0.64 -2.70 -6.26
N ILE A 132 1.91 -2.76 -5.84
CA ILE A 132 2.29 -2.89 -4.44
C ILE A 132 2.52 -1.49 -3.90
N ARG A 133 1.69 -1.09 -2.94
CA ARG A 133 1.65 0.28 -2.40
C ARG A 133 2.03 0.32 -0.92
N PRO A 134 2.68 1.38 -0.46
CA PRO A 134 2.86 1.62 0.96
C PRO A 134 1.52 1.64 1.71
N PHE A 135 1.50 1.02 2.86
CA PHE A 135 0.41 1.03 3.82
C PHE A 135 0.97 1.35 5.19
N LEU A 136 0.31 2.24 5.91
CA LEU A 136 0.69 2.60 7.26
C LEU A 136 -0.44 2.34 8.24
N ALA A 137 -0.08 2.10 9.50
CA ALA A 137 -1.02 2.01 10.60
C ALA A 137 -0.46 2.79 11.80
N LEU A 138 -1.34 3.52 12.48
CA LEU A 138 -1.01 4.27 13.68
C LEU A 138 -1.69 3.64 14.90
N GLY A 139 -0.88 3.39 15.90
CA GLY A 139 -1.33 2.94 17.21
C GLY A 139 -1.93 4.09 18.03
N LYS A 140 -2.86 3.75 18.90
CA LYS A 140 -3.41 4.70 19.85
C LYS A 140 -2.34 5.16 20.82
N VAL A 141 -2.31 6.47 21.06
CA VAL A 141 -1.61 7.09 22.16
C VAL A 141 -2.65 7.59 23.18
N ASP A 142 -2.40 7.41 24.45
CA ASP A 142 -3.25 8.00 25.49
C ASP A 142 -2.98 9.49 25.58
N VAL A 143 -4.02 10.30 25.76
CA VAL A 143 -3.91 11.76 25.81
C VAL A 143 -2.93 12.23 26.92
N LYS A 144 -2.87 11.49 28.03
CA LYS A 144 -1.95 11.76 29.14
C LYS A 144 -0.46 11.60 28.78
N ASP A 145 -0.17 10.85 27.69
CA ASP A 145 1.19 10.56 27.24
C ASP A 145 1.62 11.52 26.10
N LEU A 146 0.69 12.39 25.65
CA LEU A 146 0.98 13.42 24.67
C LEU A 146 1.75 14.56 25.35
N PRO A 147 2.68 15.21 24.62
CA PRO A 147 3.29 16.46 25.08
C PRO A 147 2.21 17.51 25.32
N ASP A 148 2.41 18.39 26.29
CA ASP A 148 1.53 19.53 26.50
C ASP A 148 1.53 20.43 25.24
N GLU A 149 0.40 21.12 24.96
CA GLU A 149 0.29 21.98 23.76
C GLU A 149 1.41 23.05 23.72
N GLU A 150 1.91 23.48 24.88
CA GLU A 150 3.02 24.44 25.01
C GLU A 150 4.35 23.84 24.56
N ASP A 151 4.51 22.50 24.59
CA ASP A 151 5.70 21.79 24.19
C ASP A 151 5.70 21.42 22.70
N LEU A 152 4.54 21.51 22.03
CA LEU A 152 4.44 21.21 20.59
C LEU A 152 4.99 22.40 19.77
N PRO A 153 5.72 22.14 18.69
CA PRO A 153 6.17 23.20 17.79
C PRO A 153 4.96 23.85 17.11
N GLY A 154 4.49 24.96 17.68
CA GLY A 154 3.49 25.82 17.06
C GLY A 154 4.11 26.60 15.90
N GLU A 155 3.29 26.92 14.88
CA GLU A 155 3.74 27.69 13.71
C GLU A 155 4.34 29.06 14.08
N GLU A 156 4.08 29.59 15.29
CA GLU A 156 4.62 30.89 15.77
C GLU A 156 4.78 30.89 17.30
N THR A 157 5.72 30.16 17.85
CA THR A 157 6.18 30.53 19.21
C THR A 157 7.42 31.36 19.10
N PRO A 158 7.36 32.66 19.47
CA PRO A 158 8.52 33.56 19.44
C PRO A 158 9.69 33.11 20.35
N ASN A 159 9.48 32.13 21.18
CA ASN A 159 10.41 31.64 22.20
C ASN A 159 10.99 30.24 21.96
N GLY A 160 10.96 29.73 20.71
CA GLY A 160 11.66 28.50 20.38
C GLY A 160 11.14 27.31 21.21
N GLY A 161 9.99 26.79 20.88
CA GLY A 161 9.50 25.53 21.46
C GLY A 161 10.55 24.43 21.35
N LEU A 162 10.55 23.50 22.32
CA LEU A 162 11.45 22.36 22.32
C LEU A 162 11.23 21.52 21.03
N PRO A 163 12.29 21.07 20.38
CA PRO A 163 12.13 20.21 19.21
C PRO A 163 11.44 18.90 19.63
N VAL A 164 10.24 18.66 19.09
CA VAL A 164 9.51 17.41 19.29
C VAL A 164 10.02 16.40 18.25
N THR A 165 10.62 15.31 18.71
CA THR A 165 11.06 14.21 17.85
C THR A 165 9.95 13.17 17.71
N GLY A 166 9.74 12.65 16.49
CA GLY A 166 8.73 11.62 16.23
C GLY A 166 7.30 12.15 16.10
N ALA A 167 7.12 13.47 15.96
CA ALA A 167 5.80 14.07 15.76
C ALA A 167 5.24 13.83 14.35
N ASP A 168 6.10 13.48 13.38
CA ASP A 168 5.62 13.11 12.04
C ASP A 168 4.83 11.79 12.11
N PRO A 169 3.53 11.82 11.82
CA PRO A 169 2.69 10.63 11.90
C PRO A 169 3.15 9.51 10.96
N ILE A 170 3.83 9.84 9.88
CA ILE A 170 4.34 8.82 8.95
C ILE A 170 5.59 8.17 9.54
N GLU A 171 6.55 8.96 10.02
CA GLU A 171 7.77 8.41 10.63
C GLU A 171 7.45 7.59 11.89
N ASN A 172 6.39 7.96 12.61
CA ASN A 172 5.96 7.32 13.85
C ASN A 172 4.93 6.19 13.63
N SER A 173 4.63 5.83 12.39
CA SER A 173 3.66 4.79 12.07
C SER A 173 4.31 3.42 11.83
N TYR A 174 3.53 2.36 11.97
CA TYR A 174 3.89 1.04 11.49
C TYR A 174 3.75 0.98 9.97
N HIS A 175 4.83 0.60 9.28
CA HIS A 175 4.89 0.52 7.84
C HIS A 175 4.78 -0.92 7.35
N THR A 176 3.93 -1.12 6.35
CA THR A 176 3.83 -2.36 5.59
C THR A 176 3.44 -2.03 4.14
N VAL A 177 3.04 -3.03 3.39
CA VAL A 177 2.56 -2.87 2.01
C VAL A 177 1.24 -3.58 1.81
N ALA A 178 0.43 -3.05 0.89
CA ALA A 178 -0.81 -3.66 0.45
C ALA A 178 -0.90 -3.61 -1.09
N VAL A 179 -1.86 -4.32 -1.66
CA VAL A 179 -2.19 -4.13 -3.06
C VAL A 179 -3.13 -2.94 -3.19
N GLY A 180 -2.73 -1.97 -3.99
CA GLY A 180 -3.50 -0.75 -4.21
C GLY A 180 -3.36 -0.26 -5.65
N PRO A 181 -4.11 0.80 -6.02
CA PRO A 181 -4.07 1.34 -7.37
C PRO A 181 -2.74 2.05 -7.65
N GLU A 182 -2.23 1.86 -8.86
CA GLU A 182 -1.01 2.49 -9.37
C GLU A 182 -1.31 3.25 -10.67
N VAL A 183 -0.75 4.45 -10.79
CA VAL A 183 -0.82 5.22 -12.04
C VAL A 183 0.17 4.62 -13.02
N LEU A 184 -0.31 4.29 -14.19
CA LEU A 184 0.55 3.82 -15.28
C LEU A 184 0.65 4.89 -16.37
N PRO A 185 1.77 4.97 -17.07
CA PRO A 185 1.88 5.74 -18.31
C PRO A 185 0.84 5.25 -19.32
N GLU A 186 0.13 6.19 -19.95
CA GLU A 186 -0.94 5.88 -20.91
C GLU A 186 -0.45 5.05 -22.12
N THR A 187 0.83 5.14 -22.41
CA THR A 187 1.45 4.61 -23.64
C THR A 187 2.19 3.27 -23.46
N LEU A 188 1.98 2.54 -22.35
CA LEU A 188 2.65 1.25 -22.16
C LEU A 188 2.29 0.25 -23.28
N SER A 189 3.31 -0.37 -23.88
CA SER A 189 3.11 -1.47 -24.82
C SER A 189 2.65 -2.76 -24.11
N ASN A 190 2.25 -3.78 -24.88
CA ASN A 190 1.89 -5.08 -24.28
C ASN A 190 3.10 -5.79 -23.67
N GLU A 191 4.27 -5.61 -24.28
CA GLU A 191 5.56 -6.12 -23.80
C GLU A 191 5.92 -5.46 -22.46
N GLN A 192 5.79 -4.14 -22.35
CA GLN A 192 6.01 -3.40 -21.10
C GLN A 192 5.00 -3.80 -20.00
N MET A 193 3.74 -4.09 -20.38
CA MET A 193 2.76 -4.63 -19.44
C MET A 193 3.13 -6.03 -18.94
N LEU A 194 3.70 -6.87 -19.83
CA LEU A 194 4.23 -8.17 -19.43
C LEU A 194 5.45 -8.03 -18.51
N ASP A 195 6.36 -7.09 -18.82
CA ASP A 195 7.52 -6.81 -17.97
C ASP A 195 7.10 -6.36 -16.57
N ARG A 196 6.08 -5.51 -16.51
CA ARG A 196 5.48 -5.11 -15.24
C ARG A 196 4.89 -6.29 -14.48
N LEU A 197 4.14 -7.17 -15.13
CA LEU A 197 3.58 -8.38 -14.50
C LEU A 197 4.69 -9.29 -13.93
N ILE A 198 5.80 -9.44 -14.66
CA ILE A 198 6.97 -10.19 -14.19
C ILE A 198 7.57 -9.50 -12.95
N ALA A 199 7.78 -8.19 -13.01
CA ALA A 199 8.34 -7.44 -11.88
C ALA A 199 7.45 -7.50 -10.63
N LEU A 200 6.12 -7.42 -10.79
CA LEU A 200 5.17 -7.57 -9.68
C LEU A 200 5.22 -8.97 -9.07
N LYS A 201 5.32 -10.01 -9.90
CA LYS A 201 5.48 -11.40 -9.44
C LYS A 201 6.78 -11.56 -8.63
N ASP A 202 7.90 -10.98 -9.09
CA ASP A 202 9.19 -11.04 -8.39
C ASP A 202 9.13 -10.30 -7.06
N LYS A 203 8.50 -9.12 -7.02
CA LYS A 203 8.26 -8.39 -5.76
C LYS A 203 7.37 -9.17 -4.80
N ALA A 204 6.28 -9.78 -5.29
CA ALA A 204 5.39 -10.60 -4.47
C ALA A 204 6.12 -11.82 -3.89
N ALA A 205 7.00 -12.45 -4.66
CA ALA A 205 7.86 -13.52 -4.15
C ALA A 205 8.84 -13.02 -3.10
N GLY A 206 9.47 -11.87 -3.31
CA GLY A 206 10.37 -11.23 -2.34
C GLY A 206 9.70 -10.83 -1.03
N LEU A 207 8.40 -10.53 -1.05
CA LEU A 207 7.57 -10.25 0.12
C LEU A 207 7.08 -11.53 0.83
N GLY A 208 7.37 -12.71 0.29
CA GLY A 208 6.88 -13.98 0.84
C GLY A 208 5.40 -14.29 0.50
N TRP A 209 4.77 -13.48 -0.34
CA TRP A 209 3.40 -13.70 -0.81
C TRP A 209 3.29 -14.92 -1.76
N ILE A 210 4.40 -15.35 -2.36
CA ILE A 210 4.54 -16.64 -3.05
C ILE A 210 5.55 -17.45 -2.26
N LYS A 211 5.06 -18.48 -1.55
CA LYS A 211 5.82 -19.21 -0.52
C LYS A 211 6.78 -20.26 -1.09
N ASP A 212 6.48 -20.80 -2.28
CA ASP A 212 7.22 -21.91 -2.87
C ASP A 212 8.06 -21.44 -4.07
N PRO A 213 9.40 -21.56 -4.02
CA PRO A 213 10.28 -21.25 -5.15
C PRO A 213 9.97 -22.06 -6.43
N GLY A 214 9.41 -23.26 -6.31
CA GLY A 214 8.96 -24.07 -7.43
C GLY A 214 7.81 -23.41 -8.17
N VAL A 215 6.87 -22.80 -7.43
CA VAL A 215 5.78 -21.99 -8.00
C VAL A 215 6.34 -20.77 -8.73
N VAL A 216 7.27 -20.04 -8.13
CA VAL A 216 7.93 -18.88 -8.79
C VAL A 216 8.55 -19.32 -10.12
N THR A 217 9.25 -20.46 -10.13
CA THR A 217 9.88 -21.02 -11.34
C THR A 217 8.85 -21.39 -12.40
N SER A 218 7.72 -22.02 -12.01
CA SER A 218 6.64 -22.38 -12.91
C SER A 218 5.99 -21.14 -13.55
N LEU A 219 5.66 -20.14 -12.74
CA LEU A 219 5.09 -18.87 -13.18
C LEU A 219 6.05 -18.13 -14.12
N ASN A 220 7.36 -18.12 -13.82
CA ASN A 220 8.39 -17.55 -14.71
C ASN A 220 8.40 -18.19 -16.08
N ARG A 221 8.34 -19.53 -16.15
CA ARG A 221 8.32 -20.27 -17.41
C ARG A 221 7.09 -19.90 -18.25
N LYS A 222 5.91 -19.77 -17.63
CA LYS A 222 4.70 -19.36 -18.33
C LYS A 222 4.82 -17.95 -18.90
N LEU A 223 5.27 -16.99 -18.11
CA LEU A 223 5.44 -15.60 -18.56
C LEU A 223 6.52 -15.47 -19.64
N ALA A 224 7.62 -16.23 -19.55
CA ALA A 224 8.61 -16.29 -20.60
C ALA A 224 8.05 -16.85 -21.93
N ASN A 225 7.13 -17.82 -21.87
CA ASN A 225 6.47 -18.30 -23.05
C ASN A 225 5.47 -17.28 -23.62
N VAL A 226 4.76 -16.53 -22.77
CA VAL A 226 3.92 -15.39 -23.22
C VAL A 226 4.76 -14.40 -24.00
N ARG A 227 5.97 -14.05 -23.51
CA ARG A 227 6.88 -13.13 -24.19
C ARG A 227 7.23 -13.61 -25.60
N LYS A 228 7.63 -14.87 -25.75
CA LYS A 228 7.94 -15.45 -27.06
C LYS A 228 6.78 -15.36 -28.05
N GLU A 229 5.54 -15.45 -27.55
CA GLU A 229 4.37 -15.33 -28.42
C GLU A 229 4.03 -13.87 -28.76
N LEU A 230 4.29 -12.91 -27.86
CA LEU A 230 4.10 -11.48 -28.14
C LEU A 230 5.03 -11.01 -29.26
N ASP A 231 6.25 -11.55 -29.34
CA ASP A 231 7.22 -11.25 -30.41
C ASP A 231 6.76 -11.72 -31.80
N ARG A 232 5.70 -12.58 -31.89
CA ARG A 232 5.15 -13.08 -33.15
C ARG A 232 4.04 -12.18 -33.69
N TRP A 233 4.36 -11.36 -34.67
CA TRP A 233 3.54 -10.26 -35.17
C TRP A 233 2.06 -10.57 -35.46
N PHE A 234 1.72 -11.72 -36.09
CA PHE A 234 0.35 -11.98 -36.56
C PHE A 234 -0.42 -13.04 -35.77
N THR A 235 0.23 -14.05 -35.22
CA THR A 235 -0.42 -15.22 -34.61
C THR A 235 -0.32 -15.27 -33.08
N GLY A 236 0.61 -14.51 -32.52
CA GLY A 236 1.00 -14.61 -31.11
C GLY A 236 -0.05 -14.16 -30.12
N LYS A 237 -0.88 -13.15 -30.46
CA LYS A 237 -1.85 -12.58 -29.50
C LYS A 237 -2.85 -13.59 -28.94
N LYS A 238 -3.40 -14.48 -29.79
CA LYS A 238 -4.35 -15.52 -29.34
C LYS A 238 -3.65 -16.55 -28.44
N THR A 239 -2.45 -16.97 -28.84
CA THR A 239 -1.65 -17.92 -28.06
C THR A 239 -1.21 -17.33 -26.74
N ALA A 240 -0.72 -16.06 -26.73
CA ALA A 240 -0.36 -15.33 -25.52
C ALA A 240 -1.54 -15.22 -24.53
N ARG A 241 -2.76 -14.95 -25.03
CA ARG A 241 -3.97 -14.94 -24.18
C ARG A 241 -4.23 -16.30 -23.53
N ASN A 242 -4.12 -17.39 -24.31
CA ASN A 242 -4.32 -18.73 -23.77
C ASN A 242 -3.29 -19.09 -22.72
N MET A 243 -2.01 -18.67 -22.91
CA MET A 243 -0.94 -18.87 -21.94
C MET A 243 -1.14 -18.04 -20.67
N LEU A 244 -1.63 -16.79 -20.79
CA LEU A 244 -2.04 -16.00 -19.64
C LEU A 244 -3.23 -16.61 -18.91
N GLY A 245 -4.17 -17.22 -19.64
CA GLY A 245 -5.24 -18.03 -19.04
C GLY A 245 -4.71 -19.19 -18.22
N ALA A 246 -3.72 -19.93 -18.76
CA ALA A 246 -3.07 -21.02 -18.02
C ALA A 246 -2.26 -20.52 -16.80
N PHE A 247 -1.68 -19.32 -16.88
CA PHE A 247 -1.04 -18.66 -15.74
C PHE A 247 -2.07 -18.35 -14.63
N ILE A 248 -3.22 -17.78 -14.98
CA ILE A 248 -4.32 -17.49 -14.04
C ILE A 248 -4.85 -18.80 -13.42
N SER A 249 -5.05 -19.86 -14.22
CA SER A 249 -5.51 -21.14 -13.70
C SER A 249 -4.57 -21.76 -12.68
N GLU A 250 -3.24 -21.55 -12.83
CA GLU A 250 -2.27 -21.98 -11.82
C GLU A 250 -2.41 -21.14 -10.54
N LEU A 251 -2.56 -19.82 -10.65
CA LEU A 251 -2.83 -18.97 -9.48
C LEU A 251 -4.10 -19.39 -8.75
N ASP A 252 -5.20 -19.68 -9.49
CA ASP A 252 -6.46 -20.15 -8.92
C ASP A 252 -6.28 -21.48 -8.13
N ALA A 253 -5.47 -22.40 -8.63
CA ALA A 253 -5.20 -23.70 -7.99
C ALA A 253 -4.32 -23.58 -6.71
N LEU A 254 -3.48 -22.56 -6.66
CA LEU A 254 -2.49 -22.35 -5.57
C LEU A 254 -2.93 -21.33 -4.53
N ARG A 255 -4.03 -20.62 -4.79
CA ARG A 255 -4.61 -19.59 -3.92
C ARG A 255 -4.82 -20.10 -2.50
N GLY A 256 -4.42 -19.32 -1.50
CA GLY A 256 -4.56 -19.65 -0.09
C GLY A 256 -3.65 -20.78 0.41
N LYS A 257 -2.80 -21.34 -0.47
CA LYS A 257 -1.84 -22.41 -0.13
C LYS A 257 -0.40 -21.91 -0.29
N GLN A 258 0.08 -21.86 -1.53
CA GLN A 258 1.44 -21.42 -1.87
C GLN A 258 1.47 -19.99 -2.42
N VAL A 259 0.32 -19.45 -2.80
CA VAL A 259 0.11 -18.07 -3.24
C VAL A 259 -0.94 -17.46 -2.32
N ASP A 260 -0.55 -16.41 -1.60
CA ASP A 260 -1.47 -15.70 -0.72
C ASP A 260 -2.47 -14.83 -1.50
N GLU A 261 -3.46 -14.26 -0.80
CA GLU A 261 -4.52 -13.46 -1.41
C GLU A 261 -3.96 -12.21 -2.11
N ASN A 262 -2.95 -11.55 -1.54
CA ASN A 262 -2.36 -10.36 -2.15
C ASN A 262 -1.67 -10.69 -3.48
N ALA A 263 -0.83 -11.73 -3.51
CA ALA A 263 -0.18 -12.16 -4.74
C ALA A 263 -1.22 -12.63 -5.78
N TYR A 264 -2.22 -13.39 -5.34
CA TYR A 264 -3.26 -13.90 -6.22
C TYR A 264 -4.00 -12.75 -6.93
N TRP A 265 -4.54 -11.80 -6.17
CA TRP A 265 -5.31 -10.71 -6.76
C TRP A 265 -4.45 -9.76 -7.57
N LEU A 266 -3.24 -9.43 -7.08
CA LEU A 266 -2.27 -8.60 -7.80
C LEU A 266 -1.97 -9.16 -9.18
N LEU A 267 -1.59 -10.44 -9.24
CA LEU A 267 -1.14 -11.05 -10.48
C LEU A 267 -2.30 -11.39 -11.41
N LYS A 268 -3.42 -11.90 -10.88
CA LYS A 268 -4.61 -12.22 -11.66
C LYS A 268 -5.18 -11.00 -12.36
N ALA A 269 -5.38 -9.89 -11.64
CA ALA A 269 -5.98 -8.69 -12.22
C ALA A 269 -5.09 -8.08 -13.32
N ASN A 270 -3.76 -8.05 -13.11
CA ASN A 270 -2.83 -7.58 -14.14
C ASN A 270 -2.78 -8.50 -15.36
N ALA A 271 -2.81 -9.82 -15.17
CA ALA A 271 -2.87 -10.77 -16.26
C ALA A 271 -4.19 -10.67 -17.04
N GLN A 272 -5.32 -10.52 -16.36
CA GLN A 272 -6.63 -10.30 -16.98
C GLN A 272 -6.66 -8.99 -17.80
N TYR A 273 -6.07 -7.93 -17.28
CA TYR A 273 -5.97 -6.68 -18.03
C TYR A 273 -5.10 -6.81 -19.28
N LEU A 274 -3.99 -7.56 -19.22
CA LEU A 274 -3.17 -7.84 -20.39
C LEU A 274 -3.93 -8.70 -21.42
N ILE A 275 -4.71 -9.69 -20.99
CA ILE A 275 -5.60 -10.47 -21.86
C ILE A 275 -6.59 -9.54 -22.59
N TYR A 276 -7.20 -8.61 -21.87
CA TYR A 276 -8.12 -7.62 -22.45
C TYR A 276 -7.42 -6.77 -23.51
N ARG A 277 -6.24 -6.23 -23.24
CA ARG A 277 -5.45 -5.44 -24.20
C ARG A 277 -5.05 -6.24 -25.45
N LEU A 278 -4.85 -7.52 -25.33
CA LEU A 278 -4.57 -8.43 -26.45
C LEU A 278 -5.82 -8.76 -27.28
N GLY A 279 -6.97 -8.12 -27.02
CA GLY A 279 -8.24 -8.35 -27.72
C GLY A 279 -9.04 -9.51 -27.13
N GLY A 280 -8.81 -9.86 -25.86
CA GLY A 280 -9.70 -10.72 -25.06
C GLY A 280 -10.95 -9.95 -24.62
N GLY A 281 -11.99 -10.68 -24.23
CA GLY A 281 -13.14 -10.07 -23.55
C GLY A 281 -12.77 -9.61 -22.14
N LEU A 282 -13.56 -8.69 -21.60
CA LEU A 282 -13.46 -8.35 -20.17
C LEU A 282 -13.70 -9.61 -19.31
N PRO A 283 -13.03 -9.72 -18.16
CA PRO A 283 -13.32 -10.76 -17.19
C PRO A 283 -14.81 -10.75 -16.85
N LYS A 284 -15.44 -11.92 -16.83
CA LYS A 284 -16.80 -12.02 -16.31
C LYS A 284 -16.74 -11.74 -14.79
N LYS A 285 -17.72 -10.96 -14.29
CA LYS A 285 -17.92 -10.85 -12.84
C LYS A 285 -18.00 -12.24 -12.24
N GLY A 286 -17.11 -12.56 -11.30
CA GLY A 286 -17.15 -13.76 -10.49
C GLY A 286 -18.14 -13.63 -9.34
#